data_5b018e922080a099408097ce23ba3973
#
_entry.id   5b018e922080a099408097ce23ba3973
#
_cell.length_a   1.000
_cell.length_b   1.000
_cell.length_c   1.000
_cell.angle_alpha   90.00
_cell.angle_beta   90.00
_cell.angle_gamma   90.00
#
_symmetry.space_group_name_H-M   'P 1'
#
loop_
_entity.id
_entity.type
_entity.pdbx_description
1 polymer ?
#
loop_
_entity_poly.entity_id
_entity_poly.type
_entity_poly.pdbx_seq_one_letter_code
_entity_poly.pdbx_strand_id
1 'polypeptide(L)'
;MFFEIDMIKEQTQSIINAIKTVDNPENITIDYYFNLSEYFEKIDKNQTTSNKLKSKFLKEIEKLKTSGCNVTHTIYEGEDPITMVDYRRDLNYFGCTKYDYVIWGESDMLVPQEVFQALEQIKDYANSNNIHKFITTFAIRKMWDNHWKILEHPDFTDAPYYEDERAFQYPHSIRYTMSIDEMNEINKKSESFDIRVLNAPKFDGSCLVLSSDLLKNGVNIPHCMIGHLHEDTSMMYSAHRIMGDNYVQFVVKNILKVHNRNHPLKRLYALEMDSNENLSDFSKGGKKGEWFSQMRKLVDFNIANYNNSQARFNTYQDFEKNIK
;
A
#
# COMPACT_ATOMS: atom_id res chain seq x y z
N MET A 1 6.22 -4.65 -7.16
CA MET A 1 7.58 -5.20 -7.49
C MET A 1 7.41 -6.37 -8.42
N PHE A 2 8.39 -6.65 -9.29
CA PHE A 2 8.23 -7.69 -10.32
C PHE A 2 8.04 -9.11 -9.75
N PHE A 3 8.59 -9.43 -8.59
CA PHE A 3 8.41 -10.71 -7.92
C PHE A 3 7.03 -10.88 -7.25
N GLU A 4 6.18 -9.88 -7.29
CA GLU A 4 4.80 -9.92 -6.82
C GLU A 4 3.79 -9.94 -7.98
N ILE A 5 4.27 -10.14 -9.20
CA ILE A 5 3.43 -10.08 -10.40
C ILE A 5 2.28 -11.10 -10.39
N ASP A 6 2.48 -12.25 -9.76
CA ASP A 6 1.43 -13.26 -9.69
C ASP A 6 0.30 -12.89 -8.72
N MET A 7 0.56 -11.94 -7.82
CA MET A 7 -0.45 -11.42 -6.87
C MET A 7 -1.34 -10.35 -7.49
N ILE A 8 -0.84 -9.61 -8.48
CA ILE A 8 -1.58 -8.55 -9.18
C ILE A 8 -2.88 -9.07 -9.81
N LYS A 9 -2.96 -10.36 -10.12
CA LYS A 9 -4.17 -10.98 -10.68
C LYS A 9 -5.36 -10.89 -9.71
N GLU A 10 -5.15 -11.19 -8.43
CA GLU A 10 -6.21 -11.09 -7.41
C GLU A 10 -6.53 -9.63 -7.09
N GLN A 11 -5.51 -8.79 -6.96
CA GLN A 11 -5.70 -7.35 -6.79
C GLN A 11 -6.54 -6.77 -7.95
N THR A 12 -6.16 -7.03 -9.19
CA THR A 12 -6.88 -6.58 -10.39
C THR A 12 -8.34 -7.05 -10.36
N GLN A 13 -8.59 -8.30 -9.97
CA GLN A 13 -9.96 -8.81 -9.89
C GLN A 13 -10.77 -8.10 -8.80
N SER A 14 -10.18 -7.80 -7.64
CA SER A 14 -10.86 -7.07 -6.57
C SER A 14 -11.20 -5.63 -7.02
N ILE A 15 -10.30 -4.95 -7.73
CA ILE A 15 -10.54 -3.63 -8.32
C ILE A 15 -11.68 -3.69 -9.34
N ILE A 16 -11.68 -4.67 -10.24
CA ILE A 16 -12.76 -4.85 -11.21
C ILE A 16 -14.11 -5.06 -10.52
N ASN A 17 -14.14 -5.83 -9.43
CA ASN A 17 -15.36 -6.05 -8.68
C ASN A 17 -15.87 -4.73 -8.05
N ALA A 18 -14.97 -3.90 -7.52
CA ALA A 18 -15.33 -2.58 -6.99
C ALA A 18 -15.82 -1.63 -8.10
N ILE A 19 -15.15 -1.59 -9.25
CA ILE A 19 -15.56 -0.74 -10.39
C ILE A 19 -16.96 -1.10 -10.90
N LYS A 20 -17.34 -2.38 -10.89
CA LYS A 20 -18.67 -2.82 -11.32
C LYS A 20 -19.82 -2.30 -10.47
N THR A 21 -19.55 -1.74 -9.30
CA THR A 21 -20.56 -1.12 -8.42
C THR A 21 -20.78 0.36 -8.69
N VAL A 22 -20.04 0.94 -9.64
CA VAL A 22 -20.06 2.37 -9.96
C VAL A 22 -20.82 2.62 -11.26
N ASP A 23 -21.67 3.63 -11.28
CA ASP A 23 -22.46 3.99 -12.47
C ASP A 23 -21.62 4.62 -13.57
N ASN A 24 -20.54 5.33 -13.21
CA ASN A 24 -19.67 6.09 -14.13
C ASN A 24 -18.20 5.63 -14.01
N PRO A 25 -17.85 4.41 -14.44
CA PRO A 25 -16.52 3.85 -14.30
C PRO A 25 -15.43 4.66 -15.01
N GLU A 26 -15.78 5.43 -16.05
CA GLU A 26 -14.89 6.33 -16.78
C GLU A 26 -14.33 7.49 -15.91
N ASN A 27 -14.93 7.77 -14.76
CA ASN A 27 -14.42 8.73 -13.79
C ASN A 27 -13.29 8.15 -12.92
N ILE A 28 -13.04 6.83 -13.02
CA ILE A 28 -11.98 6.14 -12.31
C ILE A 28 -10.81 5.95 -13.26
N THR A 29 -9.61 6.30 -12.80
CA THR A 29 -8.36 5.98 -13.49
C THR A 29 -7.53 5.07 -12.60
N ILE A 30 -7.17 3.91 -13.12
CA ILE A 30 -6.22 3.00 -12.48
C ILE A 30 -4.86 3.22 -13.12
N ASP A 31 -3.87 3.58 -12.30
CA ASP A 31 -2.48 3.73 -12.74
C ASP A 31 -1.62 2.62 -12.14
N TYR A 32 -0.99 1.83 -13.00
CA TYR A 32 -0.09 0.77 -12.58
C TYR A 32 1.36 1.11 -12.91
N TYR A 33 2.20 0.92 -11.92
CA TYR A 33 3.64 1.04 -12.09
C TYR A 33 4.32 -0.32 -11.91
N PHE A 34 4.96 -0.80 -12.96
CA PHE A 34 5.67 -2.08 -12.95
C PHE A 34 7.17 -1.86 -13.09
N ASN A 35 7.91 -2.21 -12.05
CA ASN A 35 9.34 -1.98 -11.99
C ASN A 35 10.09 -3.23 -12.47
N LEU A 36 10.67 -3.13 -13.66
CA LEU A 36 11.57 -4.11 -14.27
C LEU A 36 13.00 -3.56 -14.38
N SER A 37 13.44 -2.71 -13.43
CA SER A 37 14.80 -2.20 -13.48
C SER A 37 15.83 -3.33 -13.55
N GLU A 38 16.93 -3.10 -14.25
CA GLU A 38 18.05 -4.04 -14.34
C GLU A 38 18.59 -4.46 -12.97
N TYR A 39 18.46 -3.59 -11.99
CA TYR A 39 18.85 -3.91 -10.62
C TYR A 39 18.07 -5.12 -10.08
N PHE A 40 16.75 -5.16 -10.26
CA PHE A 40 15.92 -6.28 -9.79
C PHE A 40 16.09 -7.52 -10.66
N GLU A 41 16.34 -7.37 -11.95
CA GLU A 41 16.65 -8.49 -12.84
C GLU A 41 17.93 -9.21 -12.42
N LYS A 42 18.98 -8.45 -12.08
CA LYS A 42 20.27 -9.01 -11.64
C LYS A 42 20.20 -9.76 -10.31
N ILE A 43 19.22 -9.48 -9.47
CA ILE A 43 19.02 -10.15 -8.18
C ILE A 43 17.96 -11.25 -8.21
N ASP A 44 17.21 -11.37 -9.31
CA ASP A 44 16.25 -12.46 -9.50
C ASP A 44 16.93 -13.72 -10.03
N LYS A 45 17.16 -14.68 -9.17
CA LYS A 45 17.81 -15.95 -9.51
C LYS A 45 16.90 -16.92 -10.28
N ASN A 46 15.59 -16.65 -10.37
CA ASN A 46 14.62 -17.55 -10.98
C ASN A 46 14.60 -17.51 -12.50
N GLN A 47 15.50 -16.76 -13.12
CA GLN A 47 15.64 -16.66 -14.58
C GLN A 47 14.30 -16.37 -15.30
N THR A 48 13.34 -15.78 -14.60
CA THR A 48 12.09 -15.35 -15.22
C THR A 48 12.44 -14.16 -16.10
N THR A 49 12.27 -14.32 -17.40
CA THR A 49 12.66 -13.26 -18.34
C THR A 49 11.75 -12.05 -18.21
N SER A 50 12.29 -10.83 -18.33
CA SER A 50 11.53 -9.58 -18.38
C SER A 50 10.34 -9.66 -19.31
N ASN A 51 10.48 -10.27 -20.47
CA ASN A 51 9.40 -10.45 -21.45
C ASN A 51 8.22 -11.27 -20.90
N LYS A 52 8.49 -12.31 -20.12
CA LYS A 52 7.44 -13.14 -19.50
C LYS A 52 6.70 -12.33 -18.42
N LEU A 53 7.43 -11.56 -17.62
CA LEU A 53 6.85 -10.69 -16.58
C LEU A 53 6.02 -9.58 -17.20
N LYS A 54 6.53 -8.92 -18.24
CA LYS A 54 5.78 -7.93 -19.03
C LYS A 54 4.49 -8.50 -19.59
N SER A 55 4.56 -9.69 -20.19
CA SER A 55 3.38 -10.36 -20.76
C SER A 55 2.31 -10.63 -19.69
N LYS A 56 2.69 -11.09 -18.50
CA LYS A 56 1.78 -11.29 -17.37
C LYS A 56 1.14 -9.96 -16.95
N PHE A 57 1.96 -8.92 -16.80
CA PHE A 57 1.50 -7.59 -16.42
C PHE A 57 0.51 -7.02 -17.42
N LEU A 58 0.87 -6.98 -18.71
CA LEU A 58 0.02 -6.44 -19.77
C LEU A 58 -1.31 -7.20 -19.89
N LYS A 59 -1.33 -8.50 -19.61
CA LYS A 59 -2.57 -9.27 -19.57
C LYS A 59 -3.55 -8.74 -18.51
N GLU A 60 -3.06 -8.38 -17.33
CA GLU A 60 -3.90 -7.82 -16.28
C GLU A 60 -4.34 -6.37 -16.61
N ILE A 61 -3.49 -5.59 -17.27
CA ILE A 61 -3.86 -4.27 -17.81
C ILE A 61 -5.03 -4.38 -18.80
N GLU A 62 -4.94 -5.30 -19.78
CA GLU A 62 -6.04 -5.50 -20.74
C GLU A 62 -7.34 -5.95 -20.05
N LYS A 63 -7.22 -6.78 -19.03
CA LYS A 63 -8.37 -7.21 -18.23
C LYS A 63 -9.04 -6.03 -17.49
N LEU A 64 -8.25 -5.11 -16.92
CA LEU A 64 -8.77 -3.88 -16.29
C LEU A 64 -9.52 -2.99 -17.28
N LYS A 65 -9.00 -2.82 -18.48
CA LYS A 65 -9.64 -2.00 -19.53
C LYS A 65 -11.07 -2.48 -19.84
N THR A 66 -11.35 -3.76 -19.68
CA THR A 66 -12.71 -4.29 -19.90
C THR A 66 -13.72 -3.86 -18.83
N SER A 67 -13.29 -3.26 -17.72
CA SER A 67 -14.19 -2.80 -16.67
C SER A 67 -14.81 -1.43 -16.92
N GLY A 68 -14.40 -0.75 -18.00
CA GLY A 68 -14.91 0.57 -18.37
C GLY A 68 -14.18 1.76 -17.74
N CYS A 69 -13.24 1.52 -16.84
CA CYS A 69 -12.40 2.57 -16.25
C CYS A 69 -11.26 2.99 -17.20
N ASN A 70 -10.66 4.14 -16.91
CA ASN A 70 -9.42 4.54 -17.55
C ASN A 70 -8.24 3.77 -16.95
N VAL A 71 -7.33 3.32 -17.80
CA VAL A 71 -6.14 2.57 -17.34
C VAL A 71 -4.89 3.18 -17.95
N THR A 72 -3.99 3.62 -17.08
CA THR A 72 -2.64 4.01 -17.43
C THR A 72 -1.64 3.05 -16.79
N HIS A 73 -0.47 2.91 -17.39
CA HIS A 73 0.59 2.09 -16.80
C HIS A 73 1.97 2.54 -17.27
N THR A 74 2.94 2.30 -16.42
CA THR A 74 4.35 2.49 -16.72
C THR A 74 5.11 1.20 -16.45
N ILE A 75 5.92 0.77 -17.41
CA ILE A 75 6.92 -0.29 -17.24
C ILE A 75 8.28 0.39 -17.19
N TYR A 76 8.89 0.36 -16.02
CA TYR A 76 10.20 0.96 -15.82
C TYR A 76 11.31 -0.07 -16.00
N GLU A 77 12.27 0.25 -16.86
CA GLU A 77 13.39 -0.62 -17.27
C GLU A 77 14.75 0.09 -17.13
N GLY A 78 14.82 1.14 -16.32
CA GLY A 78 16.08 1.87 -16.07
C GLY A 78 17.05 1.10 -15.16
N GLU A 79 18.27 1.61 -15.04
CA GLU A 79 19.34 1.00 -14.24
C GLU A 79 19.03 1.04 -12.74
N ASP A 80 18.60 2.19 -12.24
CA ASP A 80 18.29 2.40 -10.83
C ASP A 80 16.85 2.00 -10.50
N PRO A 81 16.60 1.39 -9.34
CA PRO A 81 15.25 1.01 -8.96
C PRO A 81 14.43 2.26 -8.59
N ILE A 82 13.31 2.48 -9.27
CA ILE A 82 12.26 3.37 -8.74
C ILE A 82 11.47 2.60 -7.69
N THR A 83 11.27 3.22 -6.55
CA THR A 83 10.67 2.57 -5.40
C THR A 83 9.19 2.90 -5.26
N MET A 84 8.48 2.18 -4.39
CA MET A 84 7.08 2.46 -4.07
C MET A 84 6.90 3.87 -3.50
N VAL A 85 7.87 4.35 -2.73
CA VAL A 85 7.87 5.71 -2.18
C VAL A 85 7.89 6.77 -3.28
N ASP A 86 8.75 6.60 -4.29
CA ASP A 86 8.85 7.52 -5.42
C ASP A 86 7.55 7.53 -6.22
N TYR A 87 7.06 6.34 -6.57
CA TYR A 87 5.82 6.21 -7.30
C TYR A 87 4.62 6.84 -6.56
N ARG A 88 4.45 6.57 -5.25
CA ARG A 88 3.36 7.14 -4.46
C ARG A 88 3.46 8.65 -4.32
N ARG A 89 4.67 9.17 -4.20
CA ARG A 89 4.91 10.62 -4.16
C ARG A 89 4.46 11.29 -5.44
N ASP A 90 4.83 10.71 -6.59
CA ASP A 90 4.45 11.21 -7.90
C ASP A 90 2.95 11.04 -8.16
N LEU A 91 2.37 9.89 -7.78
CA LEU A 91 0.93 9.65 -7.86
C LEU A 91 0.14 10.72 -7.09
N ASN A 92 0.57 11.06 -5.88
CA ASN A 92 -0.05 12.12 -5.08
C ASN A 92 0.05 13.47 -5.79
N TYR A 93 1.24 13.83 -6.27
CA TYR A 93 1.50 15.11 -6.90
C TYR A 93 0.69 15.31 -8.19
N PHE A 94 0.71 14.32 -9.08
CA PHE A 94 -0.01 14.42 -10.35
C PHE A 94 -1.51 14.10 -10.21
N GLY A 95 -1.86 13.14 -9.37
CA GLY A 95 -3.23 12.71 -9.16
C GLY A 95 -4.11 13.82 -8.58
N CYS A 96 -3.63 14.55 -7.58
CA CYS A 96 -4.41 15.59 -6.93
C CYS A 96 -4.74 16.79 -7.87
N THR A 97 -4.04 16.94 -8.98
CA THR A 97 -4.34 18.01 -9.97
C THR A 97 -5.49 17.64 -10.92
N LYS A 98 -5.85 16.34 -11.00
CA LYS A 98 -6.80 15.82 -12.00
C LYS A 98 -8.05 15.20 -11.39
N TYR A 99 -7.96 14.67 -10.17
CA TYR A 99 -9.00 13.88 -9.53
C TYR A 99 -9.37 14.44 -8.17
N ASP A 100 -10.55 14.13 -7.67
CA ASP A 100 -11.00 14.50 -6.33
C ASP A 100 -10.26 13.70 -5.23
N TYR A 101 -9.84 12.49 -5.56
CA TYR A 101 -9.16 11.55 -4.65
C TYR A 101 -8.00 10.86 -5.30
N VAL A 102 -7.00 10.52 -4.47
CA VAL A 102 -5.92 9.59 -4.80
C VAL A 102 -6.03 8.39 -3.88
N ILE A 103 -6.02 7.19 -4.44
CA ILE A 103 -6.11 5.94 -3.69
C ILE A 103 -4.81 5.16 -3.87
N TRP A 104 -4.13 4.86 -2.77
CA TRP A 104 -2.94 4.02 -2.82
C TRP A 104 -3.33 2.55 -2.92
N GLY A 105 -2.62 1.82 -3.78
CA GLY A 105 -2.72 0.38 -3.92
C GLY A 105 -1.40 -0.32 -3.63
N GLU A 106 -1.48 -1.62 -3.36
CA GLU A 106 -0.35 -2.54 -3.25
C GLU A 106 -0.68 -3.82 -3.99
N SER A 107 0.34 -4.48 -4.54
CA SER A 107 0.15 -5.70 -5.36
C SER A 107 -0.45 -6.87 -4.58
N ASP A 108 -0.25 -6.90 -3.26
CA ASP A 108 -0.74 -7.92 -2.32
C ASP A 108 -1.98 -7.49 -1.52
N MET A 109 -2.66 -6.45 -1.99
CA MET A 109 -3.87 -5.91 -1.39
C MET A 109 -5.12 -6.34 -2.17
N LEU A 110 -6.21 -6.62 -1.47
CA LEU A 110 -7.55 -6.74 -2.04
C LEU A 110 -8.39 -5.53 -1.66
N VAL A 111 -8.97 -4.90 -2.68
CA VAL A 111 -9.86 -3.74 -2.53
C VAL A 111 -11.27 -4.24 -2.20
N PRO A 112 -11.91 -3.71 -1.13
CA PRO A 112 -13.31 -4.03 -0.86
C PRO A 112 -14.21 -3.61 -2.02
N GLN A 113 -15.19 -4.43 -2.35
CA GLN A 113 -16.15 -4.13 -3.41
C GLN A 113 -16.92 -2.83 -3.12
N GLU A 114 -17.12 -2.51 -1.87
CA GLU A 114 -17.89 -1.38 -1.35
C GLU A 114 -17.10 -0.06 -1.29
N VAL A 115 -15.83 -0.05 -1.73
CA VAL A 115 -14.92 1.09 -1.56
C VAL A 115 -15.49 2.40 -2.10
N PHE A 116 -16.04 2.40 -3.31
CA PHE A 116 -16.55 3.61 -3.94
C PHE A 116 -17.86 4.10 -3.31
N GLN A 117 -18.75 3.19 -2.94
CA GLN A 117 -20.01 3.52 -2.24
C GLN A 117 -19.74 4.14 -0.88
N ALA A 118 -18.78 3.59 -0.14
CA ALA A 118 -18.34 4.17 1.14
C ALA A 118 -17.74 5.56 0.95
N LEU A 119 -16.97 5.78 -0.11
CA LEU A 119 -16.39 7.08 -0.44
C LEU A 119 -17.45 8.12 -0.82
N GLU A 120 -18.48 7.74 -1.56
CA GLU A 120 -19.60 8.63 -1.86
C GLU A 120 -20.30 9.09 -0.58
N GLN A 121 -20.59 8.16 0.34
CA GLN A 121 -21.20 8.53 1.63
C GLN A 121 -20.29 9.44 2.47
N ILE A 122 -18.98 9.19 2.47
CA ILE A 122 -18.01 10.06 3.15
C ILE A 122 -17.97 11.44 2.49
N LYS A 123 -18.00 11.51 1.16
CA LYS A 123 -18.04 12.77 0.40
C LYS A 123 -19.26 13.61 0.77
N ASP A 124 -20.44 12.99 0.83
CA ASP A 124 -21.68 13.67 1.18
C ASP A 124 -21.62 14.21 2.60
N TYR A 125 -21.15 13.41 3.55
CA TYR A 125 -20.94 13.85 4.92
C TYR A 125 -19.91 14.99 5.00
N ALA A 126 -18.79 14.85 4.33
CA ALA A 126 -17.71 15.83 4.32
C ALA A 126 -18.18 17.18 3.73
N ASN A 127 -18.90 17.15 2.60
CA ASN A 127 -19.49 18.33 1.99
C ASN A 127 -20.50 19.01 2.92
N SER A 128 -21.39 18.26 3.55
CA SER A 128 -22.40 18.77 4.47
C SER A 128 -21.81 19.43 5.72
N ASN A 129 -20.57 19.04 6.10
CA ASN A 129 -19.84 19.55 7.26
C ASN A 129 -18.67 20.48 6.89
N ASN A 130 -18.55 20.89 5.62
CA ASN A 130 -17.47 21.74 5.11
C ASN A 130 -16.06 21.16 5.36
N ILE A 131 -15.91 19.83 5.26
CA ILE A 131 -14.67 19.09 5.40
C ILE A 131 -14.10 18.82 4.01
N HIS A 132 -13.04 19.53 3.63
CA HIS A 132 -12.41 19.38 2.31
C HIS A 132 -11.13 18.54 2.36
N LYS A 133 -10.48 18.45 3.52
CA LYS A 133 -9.19 17.80 3.71
C LYS A 133 -9.37 16.58 4.59
N PHE A 134 -9.30 15.41 3.99
CA PHE A 134 -9.48 14.17 4.73
C PHE A 134 -8.68 13.00 4.17
N ILE A 135 -8.49 12.02 5.01
CA ILE A 135 -7.93 10.71 4.72
C ILE A 135 -8.98 9.68 5.07
N THR A 136 -9.16 8.67 4.23
CA THR A 136 -10.03 7.54 4.55
C THR A 136 -9.25 6.24 4.52
N THR A 137 -9.47 5.40 5.52
CA THR A 137 -8.97 4.03 5.58
C THR A 137 -10.11 3.06 5.87
N PHE A 138 -9.90 1.80 5.56
CA PHE A 138 -10.85 0.71 5.80
C PHE A 138 -10.35 -0.17 6.91
N ALA A 139 -11.25 -0.91 7.54
CA ALA A 139 -10.88 -1.88 8.53
C ALA A 139 -9.98 -2.96 7.96
N ILE A 140 -9.06 -3.43 8.78
CA ILE A 140 -8.16 -4.53 8.47
C ILE A 140 -8.34 -5.64 9.51
N ARG A 141 -7.86 -6.82 9.19
CA ARG A 141 -7.61 -7.83 10.21
C ARG A 141 -6.46 -7.36 11.12
N LYS A 142 -6.25 -7.99 12.25
CA LYS A 142 -5.16 -7.64 13.19
C LYS A 142 -3.82 -7.42 12.47
N MET A 143 -3.14 -6.35 12.82
CA MET A 143 -1.84 -5.96 12.27
C MET A 143 -0.74 -5.99 13.34
N TRP A 144 0.16 -5.04 13.32
CA TRP A 144 1.46 -5.03 14.02
C TRP A 144 1.40 -5.27 15.53
N ASP A 145 0.54 -4.52 16.24
CA ASP A 145 0.43 -4.52 17.69
C ASP A 145 -0.92 -3.96 18.15
N ASN A 146 -1.10 -3.77 19.45
CA ASN A 146 -2.35 -3.28 20.03
C ASN A 146 -2.74 -1.85 19.60
N HIS A 147 -1.80 -1.04 19.10
CA HIS A 147 -2.09 0.31 18.62
C HIS A 147 -2.89 0.31 17.30
N TRP A 148 -2.93 -0.81 16.58
CA TRP A 148 -3.69 -1.00 15.35
C TRP A 148 -5.13 -1.41 15.57
N LYS A 149 -5.55 -1.71 16.81
CA LYS A 149 -6.94 -2.10 17.14
C LYS A 149 -7.98 -1.12 16.62
N ILE A 150 -7.63 0.16 16.53
CA ILE A 150 -8.50 1.20 16.02
C ILE A 150 -8.92 0.97 14.56
N LEU A 151 -8.10 0.28 13.77
CA LEU A 151 -8.35 -0.06 12.37
C LEU A 151 -8.83 -1.52 12.20
N GLU A 152 -8.89 -2.31 13.25
CA GLU A 152 -9.28 -3.71 13.14
C GLU A 152 -10.78 -3.84 12.86
N HIS A 153 -11.12 -4.79 11.99
CA HIS A 153 -12.51 -5.15 11.76
C HIS A 153 -13.12 -5.77 13.03
N PRO A 154 -14.38 -5.45 13.39
CA PRO A 154 -15.01 -5.90 14.64
C PRO A 154 -15.00 -7.41 14.83
N ASP A 155 -15.21 -8.20 13.76
CA ASP A 155 -15.24 -9.66 13.82
C ASP A 155 -13.89 -10.29 14.23
N PHE A 156 -12.80 -9.53 14.19
CA PHE A 156 -11.45 -10.04 14.46
C PHE A 156 -10.82 -9.46 15.73
N THR A 157 -11.52 -8.61 16.47
CA THR A 157 -10.95 -7.93 17.63
C THR A 157 -10.51 -8.93 18.71
N ASP A 158 -11.32 -9.95 18.97
CA ASP A 158 -11.09 -10.99 19.97
C ASP A 158 -10.63 -12.33 19.38
N ALA A 159 -10.51 -12.42 18.07
CA ALA A 159 -10.03 -13.61 17.37
C ALA A 159 -8.53 -13.83 17.58
N PRO A 160 -8.02 -15.06 17.50
CA PRO A 160 -6.59 -15.33 17.46
C PRO A 160 -5.92 -14.49 16.37
N TYR A 161 -4.76 -13.94 16.71
CA TYR A 161 -4.06 -13.02 15.81
C TYR A 161 -3.71 -13.70 14.47
N TYR A 162 -3.45 -14.99 14.51
CA TYR A 162 -3.20 -15.85 13.37
C TYR A 162 -3.31 -17.33 13.77
N GLU A 163 -3.53 -18.17 12.78
CA GLU A 163 -3.61 -19.61 12.91
C GLU A 163 -2.44 -20.34 12.23
N ASP A 164 -1.54 -19.58 11.62
CA ASP A 164 -0.40 -20.10 10.84
C ASP A 164 0.75 -20.45 11.81
N GLU A 165 1.30 -21.65 11.73
CA GLU A 165 2.45 -22.11 12.51
C GLU A 165 3.67 -21.19 12.41
N ARG A 166 3.81 -20.45 11.29
CA ARG A 166 4.86 -19.48 11.08
C ARG A 166 4.64 -18.16 11.82
N ALA A 167 3.56 -18.01 12.47
CA ALA A 167 3.20 -16.86 13.26
C ALA A 167 4.23 -16.54 14.36
N PHE A 168 4.88 -17.55 14.88
CA PHE A 168 5.97 -17.38 15.85
C PHE A 168 7.16 -16.60 15.31
N GLN A 169 7.38 -16.65 14.00
CA GLN A 169 8.50 -15.95 13.36
C GLN A 169 8.24 -14.45 13.16
N TYR A 170 6.94 -14.05 13.16
CA TYR A 170 6.52 -12.68 12.92
C TYR A 170 5.33 -12.31 13.82
N PRO A 171 5.53 -12.21 15.12
CA PRO A 171 4.44 -12.07 16.08
C PRO A 171 3.61 -10.78 15.91
N HIS A 172 4.17 -9.78 15.26
CA HIS A 172 3.58 -8.44 15.15
C HIS A 172 3.01 -8.12 13.77
N SER A 173 2.82 -9.10 12.88
CA SER A 173 2.28 -8.82 11.55
C SER A 173 1.13 -9.76 11.19
N ILE A 174 0.25 -9.31 10.30
CA ILE A 174 -0.80 -10.15 9.74
C ILE A 174 -0.18 -11.35 9.06
N ARG A 175 -0.62 -12.55 9.47
CA ARG A 175 -0.20 -13.84 8.90
C ARG A 175 -1.30 -14.48 8.08
N TYR A 176 -2.38 -13.79 7.93
CA TYR A 176 -3.57 -14.33 7.35
C TYR A 176 -3.63 -14.00 5.87
N THR A 177 -3.76 -15.03 5.06
CA THR A 177 -4.08 -14.91 3.65
C THR A 177 -5.57 -15.14 3.48
N MET A 178 -6.25 -14.22 2.81
CA MET A 178 -7.68 -14.26 2.57
C MET A 178 -7.95 -14.08 1.08
N SER A 179 -8.89 -14.83 0.56
CA SER A 179 -9.36 -14.68 -0.82
C SER A 179 -10.33 -13.51 -0.98
N ILE A 180 -10.60 -13.13 -2.23
CA ILE A 180 -11.61 -12.11 -2.55
C ILE A 180 -12.99 -12.55 -2.04
N ASP A 181 -13.34 -13.82 -2.23
CA ASP A 181 -14.65 -14.33 -1.84
C ASP A 181 -14.84 -14.31 -0.33
N GLU A 182 -13.82 -14.71 0.46
CA GLU A 182 -13.87 -14.62 1.91
C GLU A 182 -14.03 -13.17 2.39
N MET A 183 -13.27 -12.23 1.83
CA MET A 183 -13.40 -10.80 2.14
C MET A 183 -14.82 -10.29 1.83
N ASN A 184 -15.34 -10.61 0.66
CA ASN A 184 -16.68 -10.16 0.24
C ASN A 184 -17.78 -10.78 1.11
N GLU A 185 -17.67 -12.04 1.51
CA GLU A 185 -18.64 -12.68 2.41
C GLU A 185 -18.67 -12.04 3.81
N ILE A 186 -17.53 -11.55 4.28
CA ILE A 186 -17.47 -10.77 5.53
C ILE A 186 -18.15 -9.42 5.33
N ASN A 187 -17.83 -8.70 4.27
CA ASN A 187 -18.34 -7.36 4.01
C ASN A 187 -19.86 -7.35 3.76
N LYS A 188 -20.40 -8.37 3.10
CA LYS A 188 -21.86 -8.53 2.87
C LYS A 188 -22.70 -8.57 4.14
N LYS A 189 -22.11 -8.85 5.30
CA LYS A 189 -22.83 -8.82 6.58
C LYS A 189 -23.17 -7.39 7.04
N SER A 190 -22.54 -6.40 6.43
CA SER A 190 -22.74 -4.99 6.77
C SER A 190 -23.94 -4.42 6.02
N GLU A 191 -25.00 -4.10 6.72
CA GLU A 191 -26.20 -3.47 6.14
C GLU A 191 -26.03 -1.97 5.85
N SER A 192 -25.09 -1.32 6.54
CA SER A 192 -24.73 0.09 6.39
C SER A 192 -23.26 0.31 6.75
N PHE A 193 -22.67 1.43 6.33
CA PHE A 193 -21.29 1.75 6.67
C PHE A 193 -21.17 2.35 8.07
N ASP A 194 -20.31 1.76 8.90
CA ASP A 194 -19.92 2.32 10.21
C ASP A 194 -18.71 3.25 10.00
N ILE A 195 -18.98 4.50 9.62
CA ILE A 195 -17.96 5.51 9.35
C ILE A 195 -17.69 6.28 10.64
N ARG A 196 -16.44 6.31 11.06
CA ARG A 196 -16.01 7.02 12.27
C ARG A 196 -14.86 7.97 11.97
N VAL A 197 -14.78 9.05 12.75
CA VAL A 197 -13.64 9.97 12.79
C VAL A 197 -12.62 9.43 13.80
N LEU A 198 -11.34 9.39 13.39
CA LEU A 198 -10.26 9.03 14.27
C LEU A 198 -9.62 10.28 14.87
N ASN A 199 -9.59 10.37 16.19
CA ASN A 199 -8.94 11.47 16.92
C ASN A 199 -7.41 11.32 16.95
N ALA A 200 -6.90 10.09 16.84
CA ALA A 200 -5.48 9.79 16.73
C ALA A 200 -5.24 9.13 15.36
N PRO A 201 -4.73 9.89 14.38
CA PRO A 201 -4.54 9.37 13.03
C PRO A 201 -3.69 8.09 13.01
N LYS A 202 -4.19 7.06 12.34
CA LYS A 202 -3.52 5.77 12.15
C LYS A 202 -3.98 5.17 10.83
N PHE A 203 -3.04 4.88 9.95
CA PHE A 203 -3.36 4.24 8.66
C PHE A 203 -2.18 3.42 8.15
N ASP A 204 -2.47 2.46 7.30
CA ASP A 204 -1.47 1.74 6.52
C ASP A 204 -1.58 2.11 5.04
N GLY A 205 -0.54 1.83 4.28
CA GLY A 205 -0.44 2.21 2.87
C GLY A 205 -1.33 1.41 1.94
N SER A 206 -2.03 0.38 2.40
CA SER A 206 -2.93 -0.41 1.56
C SER A 206 -4.32 0.21 1.52
N CYS A 207 -4.88 0.46 0.33
CA CYS A 207 -6.20 1.09 0.13
C CYS A 207 -6.39 2.37 0.97
N LEU A 208 -5.40 3.26 0.95
CA LEU A 208 -5.47 4.55 1.62
C LEU A 208 -6.02 5.59 0.65
N VAL A 209 -7.10 6.25 1.03
CA VAL A 209 -7.74 7.31 0.23
C VAL A 209 -7.35 8.68 0.77
N LEU A 210 -6.88 9.54 -0.12
CA LEU A 210 -6.42 10.90 0.17
C LEU A 210 -7.28 11.88 -0.61
N SER A 211 -7.90 12.86 0.04
CA SER A 211 -8.58 13.94 -0.68
C SER A 211 -7.54 14.80 -1.38
N SER A 212 -7.85 15.24 -2.60
CA SER A 212 -6.94 16.07 -3.39
C SER A 212 -6.67 17.42 -2.73
N ASP A 213 -7.61 17.95 -2.01
CA ASP A 213 -7.41 19.21 -1.28
C ASP A 213 -6.38 19.06 -0.12
N LEU A 214 -6.28 17.89 0.50
CA LEU A 214 -5.21 17.61 1.44
C LEU A 214 -3.84 17.66 0.74
N LEU A 215 -3.72 16.98 -0.39
CA LEU A 215 -2.47 16.89 -1.17
C LEU A 215 -2.05 18.24 -1.76
N LYS A 216 -2.99 19.03 -2.28
CA LYS A 216 -2.76 20.39 -2.80
C LYS A 216 -2.24 21.35 -1.74
N ASN A 217 -2.46 21.08 -0.47
CA ASN A 217 -1.90 21.83 0.65
C ASN A 217 -0.46 21.40 1.02
N GLY A 218 0.20 20.61 0.19
CA GLY A 218 1.59 20.22 0.35
C GLY A 218 1.84 18.94 1.16
N VAL A 219 0.78 18.26 1.58
CA VAL A 219 0.91 16.97 2.26
C VAL A 219 1.35 15.92 1.25
N ASN A 220 2.55 15.38 1.42
CA ASN A 220 3.10 14.32 0.58
C ASN A 220 4.20 13.56 1.32
N ILE A 221 4.67 12.46 0.74
CA ILE A 221 5.81 11.71 1.25
C ILE A 221 7.09 12.56 1.06
N PRO A 222 7.87 12.86 2.11
CA PRO A 222 9.08 13.66 2.00
C PRO A 222 10.14 13.01 1.10
N HIS A 223 10.94 13.83 0.42
CA HIS A 223 12.00 13.34 -0.48
C HIS A 223 13.10 12.55 0.23
N CYS A 224 13.30 12.76 1.53
CA CYS A 224 14.25 11.96 2.33
C CYS A 224 13.75 10.55 2.65
N MET A 225 12.51 10.23 2.31
CA MET A 225 11.98 8.86 2.40
C MET A 225 12.15 8.18 1.05
N ILE A 226 12.79 7.04 1.07
CA ILE A 226 13.13 6.24 -0.11
C ILE A 226 12.86 4.76 0.17
N GLY A 227 12.76 3.96 -0.87
CA GLY A 227 12.58 2.52 -0.73
C GLY A 227 11.12 2.10 -0.55
N HIS A 228 10.87 1.19 0.38
CA HIS A 228 9.58 0.53 0.59
C HIS A 228 9.15 0.51 2.05
N LEU A 229 9.67 1.43 2.86
CA LEU A 229 9.44 1.44 4.30
C LEU A 229 9.01 2.82 4.76
N HIS A 230 8.09 2.84 5.72
CA HIS A 230 7.62 4.05 6.41
C HIS A 230 7.04 5.16 5.51
N GLU A 231 6.62 4.84 4.29
CA GLU A 231 5.98 5.81 3.40
C GLU A 231 4.63 6.28 3.97
N ASP A 232 3.84 5.36 4.53
CA ASP A 232 2.60 5.65 5.23
C ASP A 232 2.86 6.44 6.53
N THR A 233 3.82 6.00 7.34
CA THR A 233 4.21 6.70 8.57
C THR A 233 4.70 8.12 8.29
N SER A 234 5.53 8.30 7.26
CA SER A 234 6.03 9.62 6.88
C SER A 234 4.94 10.52 6.30
N MET A 235 4.00 9.94 5.57
CA MET A 235 2.82 10.64 5.08
C MET A 235 1.94 11.12 6.24
N MET A 236 1.72 10.28 7.26
CA MET A 236 1.01 10.63 8.48
C MET A 236 1.69 11.78 9.22
N TYR A 237 3.02 11.74 9.37
CA TYR A 237 3.77 12.82 9.98
C TYR A 237 3.69 14.12 9.18
N SER A 238 3.74 14.03 7.84
CA SER A 238 3.56 15.19 6.97
C SER A 238 2.17 15.79 7.13
N ALA A 239 1.12 14.98 7.12
CA ALA A 239 -0.25 15.43 7.31
C ALA A 239 -0.40 16.16 8.65
N HIS A 240 0.03 15.54 9.74
CA HIS A 240 -0.05 16.14 11.07
C HIS A 240 0.76 17.43 11.18
N ARG A 241 1.98 17.47 10.63
CA ARG A 241 2.87 18.63 10.73
C ARG A 241 2.40 19.82 9.89
N ILE A 242 1.88 19.56 8.68
CA ILE A 242 1.48 20.62 7.76
C ILE A 242 0.08 21.11 8.12
N MET A 243 -0.81 20.22 8.47
CA MET A 243 -2.23 20.52 8.66
C MET A 243 -2.61 20.74 10.13
N GLY A 244 -1.84 20.22 11.09
CA GLY A 244 -2.27 20.19 12.49
C GLY A 244 -3.63 19.48 12.62
N ASP A 245 -4.61 20.20 13.18
CA ASP A 245 -5.99 19.70 13.33
C ASP A 245 -6.90 20.05 12.13
N ASN A 246 -6.35 20.63 11.04
CA ASN A 246 -7.13 21.08 9.89
C ASN A 246 -7.35 19.97 8.82
N TYR A 247 -7.41 18.73 9.23
CA TYR A 247 -7.85 17.61 8.40
C TYR A 247 -8.54 16.55 9.26
N VAL A 248 -9.31 15.70 8.62
CA VAL A 248 -10.04 14.63 9.29
C VAL A 248 -9.58 13.27 8.77
N GLN A 249 -9.44 12.31 9.65
CA GLN A 249 -9.28 10.93 9.24
C GLN A 249 -10.57 10.16 9.49
N PHE A 250 -11.12 9.57 8.43
CA PHE A 250 -12.23 8.63 8.50
C PHE A 250 -11.75 7.20 8.51
N VAL A 251 -12.44 6.33 9.21
CA VAL A 251 -12.30 4.87 9.09
C VAL A 251 -13.67 4.25 8.84
N VAL A 252 -13.76 3.37 7.86
CA VAL A 252 -14.94 2.53 7.62
C VAL A 252 -14.74 1.24 8.41
N LYS A 253 -15.32 1.17 9.62
CA LYS A 253 -14.99 0.15 10.63
C LYS A 253 -15.49 -1.25 10.31
N ASN A 254 -16.54 -1.37 9.53
CA ASN A 254 -17.21 -2.63 9.23
C ASN A 254 -17.01 -3.11 7.79
N ILE A 255 -16.13 -2.47 7.03
CA ILE A 255 -15.72 -2.91 5.69
C ILE A 255 -14.26 -3.31 5.74
N LEU A 256 -14.01 -4.60 5.56
CA LEU A 256 -12.68 -5.19 5.61
C LEU A 256 -11.97 -5.00 4.27
N LYS A 257 -10.77 -4.44 4.30
CA LYS A 257 -9.76 -4.58 3.25
C LYS A 257 -8.78 -5.68 3.65
N VAL A 258 -8.17 -6.34 2.68
CA VAL A 258 -7.21 -7.42 2.93
C VAL A 258 -5.83 -7.03 2.42
N HIS A 259 -4.82 -7.26 3.24
CA HIS A 259 -3.42 -7.10 2.89
C HIS A 259 -2.70 -8.45 3.05
N ASN A 260 -2.57 -9.18 1.94
CA ASN A 260 -2.05 -10.55 1.91
C ASN A 260 -0.51 -10.60 1.98
N ARG A 261 0.09 -10.04 3.03
CA ARG A 261 1.55 -9.93 3.19
C ARG A 261 2.30 -11.28 3.10
N ASN A 262 1.63 -12.36 3.48
CA ASN A 262 2.18 -13.72 3.45
C ASN A 262 1.53 -14.60 2.38
N HIS A 263 1.11 -14.01 1.29
CA HIS A 263 0.52 -14.75 0.19
C HIS A 263 1.46 -15.89 -0.27
N PRO A 264 0.93 -17.11 -0.54
CA PRO A 264 1.75 -18.24 -0.97
C PRO A 264 2.63 -17.95 -2.20
N LEU A 265 2.13 -17.19 -3.17
CA LEU A 265 2.88 -16.81 -4.36
C LEU A 265 4.09 -15.93 -4.02
N LYS A 266 3.94 -15.01 -3.06
CA LYS A 266 5.06 -14.18 -2.58
C LYS A 266 6.13 -15.03 -1.89
N ARG A 267 5.72 -16.09 -1.19
CA ARG A 267 6.63 -17.04 -0.54
C ARG A 267 7.37 -17.93 -1.52
N LEU A 268 6.71 -18.36 -2.59
CA LEU A 268 7.36 -19.14 -3.65
C LEU A 268 8.54 -18.38 -4.24
N TYR A 269 8.38 -17.10 -4.51
CA TYR A 269 9.48 -16.25 -4.95
C TYR A 269 10.61 -16.15 -3.92
N ALA A 270 10.28 -16.05 -2.65
CA ALA A 270 11.28 -16.02 -1.59
C ALA A 270 12.04 -17.35 -1.45
N LEU A 271 11.33 -18.47 -1.57
CA LEU A 271 11.92 -19.83 -1.52
C LEU A 271 12.81 -20.13 -2.71
N GLU A 272 12.41 -19.74 -3.91
CA GLU A 272 13.18 -19.94 -5.13
C GLU A 272 14.42 -19.04 -5.18
N MET A 273 14.41 -17.91 -4.47
CA MET A 273 15.55 -17.00 -4.42
C MET A 273 16.71 -17.49 -3.55
N ASP A 274 16.42 -18.27 -2.50
CA ASP A 274 17.43 -18.89 -1.63
C ASP A 274 16.91 -20.20 -1.03
N SER A 275 17.26 -21.33 -1.66
CA SER A 275 16.83 -22.66 -1.22
C SER A 275 17.38 -23.07 0.17
N ASN A 276 18.26 -22.29 0.77
CA ASN A 276 18.94 -22.57 2.04
C ASN A 276 18.59 -21.60 3.17
N GLU A 277 17.72 -20.60 2.97
CA GLU A 277 17.40 -19.61 3.99
C GLU A 277 15.96 -19.71 4.46
N ASN A 278 15.77 -19.57 5.77
CA ASN A 278 14.45 -19.51 6.37
C ASN A 278 13.61 -18.38 5.77
N LEU A 279 12.37 -18.66 5.46
CA LEU A 279 11.36 -17.66 5.03
C LEU A 279 11.29 -16.41 5.89
N SER A 280 11.76 -16.50 7.16
CA SER A 280 11.90 -15.38 8.08
C SER A 280 12.88 -14.31 7.59
N ASP A 281 13.80 -14.65 6.71
CA ASP A 281 14.90 -13.79 6.28
C ASP A 281 14.79 -13.32 4.83
N PHE A 282 13.57 -13.17 4.34
CA PHE A 282 13.32 -12.54 3.03
C PHE A 282 14.06 -11.20 2.88
N SER A 283 14.26 -10.48 3.99
CA SER A 283 15.06 -9.26 4.04
C SER A 283 16.57 -9.49 4.11
N LYS A 284 17.04 -10.70 4.37
CA LYS A 284 18.47 -11.01 4.58
C LYS A 284 19.09 -11.80 3.44
N GLY A 285 18.33 -12.27 2.46
CA GLY A 285 18.80 -13.11 1.36
C GLY A 285 19.61 -12.34 0.32
N GLY A 286 20.91 -12.63 0.19
CA GLY A 286 21.79 -12.20 -0.89
C GLY A 286 21.85 -10.68 -1.11
N LYS A 287 22.15 -10.24 -2.35
CA LYS A 287 22.23 -8.80 -2.71
C LYS A 287 20.95 -8.03 -2.48
N LYS A 288 19.80 -8.68 -2.61
CA LYS A 288 18.49 -8.06 -2.32
C LYS A 288 18.33 -7.82 -0.83
N GLY A 289 18.70 -8.76 0.00
CA GLY A 289 18.67 -8.60 1.45
C GLY A 289 19.61 -7.50 1.92
N GLU A 290 20.78 -7.37 1.32
CA GLU A 290 21.71 -6.28 1.59
C GLU A 290 21.09 -4.92 1.25
N TRP A 291 20.50 -4.77 0.06
CA TRP A 291 19.83 -3.55 -0.35
C TRP A 291 18.68 -3.17 0.59
N PHE A 292 17.82 -4.11 0.94
CA PHE A 292 16.74 -3.88 1.89
C PHE A 292 17.25 -3.49 3.28
N SER A 293 18.33 -4.15 3.75
CA SER A 293 18.95 -3.82 5.03
C SER A 293 19.53 -2.40 5.05
N GLN A 294 20.18 -1.99 3.97
CA GLN A 294 20.71 -0.64 3.82
C GLN A 294 19.59 0.40 3.77
N MET A 295 18.56 0.17 2.96
CA MET A 295 17.40 1.06 2.87
C MET A 295 16.69 1.18 4.21
N ARG A 296 16.51 0.08 4.91
CA ARG A 296 15.89 0.08 6.23
C ARG A 296 16.67 0.94 7.23
N LYS A 297 17.98 0.77 7.32
CA LYS A 297 18.83 1.56 8.22
C LYS A 297 18.69 3.06 7.95
N LEU A 298 18.76 3.43 6.67
CA LEU A 298 18.61 4.82 6.26
C LEU A 298 17.25 5.39 6.60
N VAL A 299 16.18 4.66 6.29
CA VAL A 299 14.82 5.13 6.49
C VAL A 299 14.45 5.17 7.97
N ASP A 300 14.86 4.18 8.77
CA ASP A 300 14.68 4.20 10.23
C ASP A 300 15.39 5.40 10.86
N PHE A 301 16.60 5.73 10.39
CA PHE A 301 17.33 6.92 10.82
C PHE A 301 16.60 8.22 10.42
N ASN A 302 16.14 8.32 9.17
CA ASN A 302 15.45 9.50 8.68
C ASN A 302 14.11 9.73 9.42
N ILE A 303 13.39 8.67 9.75
CA ILE A 303 12.16 8.76 10.57
C ILE A 303 12.47 9.22 11.99
N ALA A 304 13.49 8.65 12.62
CA ALA A 304 13.90 9.06 13.97
C ALA A 304 14.32 10.54 14.01
N ASN A 305 14.87 11.05 12.90
CA ASN A 305 15.29 12.43 12.74
C ASN A 305 14.32 13.28 11.90
N TYR A 306 13.05 12.89 11.80
CA TYR A 306 12.09 13.53 10.91
C TYR A 306 11.97 15.03 11.11
N ASN A 307 12.10 15.52 12.35
CA ASN A 307 12.03 16.92 12.71
C ASN A 307 13.36 17.68 12.54
N ASN A 308 14.46 17.01 12.22
CA ASN A 308 15.77 17.61 12.00
C ASN A 308 16.21 17.43 10.54
N SER A 309 15.92 18.43 9.70
CA SER A 309 16.23 18.36 8.27
C SER A 309 17.72 18.26 7.95
N GLN A 310 18.60 18.71 8.85
CA GLN A 310 20.05 18.63 8.67
C GLN A 310 20.62 17.24 8.99
N ALA A 311 19.90 16.44 9.73
CA ALA A 311 20.30 15.09 10.10
C ALA A 311 19.63 14.00 9.23
N ARG A 312 19.08 14.35 8.06
CA ARG A 312 18.44 13.41 7.14
C ARG A 312 19.27 13.26 5.87
N PHE A 313 19.37 12.05 5.38
CA PHE A 313 20.13 11.72 4.19
C PHE A 313 19.20 11.21 3.07
N ASN A 314 19.51 11.57 1.84
CA ASN A 314 18.75 11.12 0.66
C ASN A 314 19.33 9.86 0.03
N THR A 315 20.56 9.49 0.36
CA THR A 315 21.21 8.28 -0.15
C THR A 315 21.84 7.49 1.00
N TYR A 316 21.95 6.17 0.81
CA TYR A 316 22.63 5.32 1.78
C TYR A 316 24.13 5.63 1.85
N GLN A 317 24.75 5.99 0.76
CA GLN A 317 26.16 6.35 0.68
C GLN A 317 26.47 7.59 1.53
N ASP A 318 25.61 8.61 1.48
CA ASP A 318 25.78 9.81 2.30
C ASP A 318 25.54 9.51 3.79
N PHE A 319 24.53 8.68 4.08
CA PHE A 319 24.29 8.19 5.43
C PHE A 319 25.52 7.45 6.00
N GLU A 320 26.05 6.49 5.26
CA GLU A 320 27.18 5.66 5.70
C GLU A 320 28.46 6.48 5.94
N LYS A 321 28.70 7.52 5.12
CA LYS A 321 29.85 8.40 5.27
C LYS A 321 29.78 9.30 6.52
N ASN A 322 28.59 9.70 6.94
CA ASN A 322 28.41 10.72 7.97
C ASN A 322 28.06 10.14 9.35
N ILE A 323 27.76 8.84 9.47
CA ILE A 323 27.40 8.18 10.75
C ILE A 323 28.50 7.24 11.26
N LYS A 324 29.55 7.05 10.48
CA LYS A 324 30.81 6.48 10.99
C LYS A 324 31.58 7.57 11.70
#